data_a227517a8000ed86c8cf422a5ec18e68
#
_entry.id   a227517a8000ed86c8cf422a5ec18e68
#
_cell.length_a   1.000
_cell.length_b   1.000
_cell.length_c   1.000
_cell.angle_alpha   90.00
_cell.angle_beta   90.00
_cell.angle_gamma   90.00
#
_symmetry.space_group_name_H-M   'P 1'
#
loop_
_entity.id
_entity.type
_entity.pdbx_description
1 polymer ?
#
loop_
_entity_poly.entity_id
_entity_poly.type
_entity_poly.pdbx_seq_one_letter_code
_entity_poly.pdbx_strand_id
1 'polypeptide(L)'
;MTCRPIWPIVLALVTGTMQAAPSGRLPIPGIQGDDDRTLEQRTTYPWGSIGRLNNTLGPFCTGTLIGPRRVLTAAHCLWNRRTLDWIPPCALHFLAGYRRGSYLAHSLVASYQLGGGQAARRSGPNPNQDWAVLTLADDLGHAVSPLPTLPLDSSLLSGYRETGTFVQAGYSRDRPHMLTRNPRCDILGFSNDDRLAQHACDATFGDSGSPILLRQGDAYHIVAIHIGIDNRTGRGVALTGKAFHGWLEQLEEADPGGETIKACRRRSALPWPSA
;
A
#
# COMPACT_ATOMS: atom_id res chain seq x y z
N MET A 1 76.74 49.93 -16.74
CA MET A 1 75.46 49.56 -17.41
C MET A 1 75.27 48.07 -17.27
N THR A 2 74.43 47.65 -16.33
CA THR A 2 74.24 46.25 -16.04
C THR A 2 72.82 45.84 -16.49
N CYS A 3 72.73 44.99 -17.50
CA CYS A 3 71.47 44.41 -17.99
C CYS A 3 70.97 43.36 -17.00
N ARG A 4 69.75 43.49 -16.52
CA ARG A 4 69.01 42.49 -15.75
C ARG A 4 68.26 41.56 -16.72
N PRO A 5 68.27 40.24 -16.54
CA PRO A 5 67.47 39.34 -17.35
C PRO A 5 66.01 39.33 -16.90
N ILE A 6 65.11 39.39 -17.90
CA ILE A 6 63.65 39.26 -17.71
C ILE A 6 63.31 37.79 -17.80
N TRP A 7 62.77 37.20 -16.68
CA TRP A 7 62.24 35.85 -16.68
C TRP A 7 60.79 35.87 -17.16
N PRO A 8 60.37 34.95 -18.02
CA PRO A 8 58.98 34.86 -18.44
C PRO A 8 58.15 34.20 -17.31
N ILE A 9 57.05 34.87 -16.95
CA ILE A 9 56.03 34.31 -16.05
C ILE A 9 55.22 33.30 -16.87
N VAL A 10 55.35 32.01 -16.57
CA VAL A 10 54.50 30.96 -17.11
C VAL A 10 53.20 30.92 -16.29
N LEU A 11 52.13 31.40 -16.89
CA LEU A 11 50.77 31.32 -16.30
C LEU A 11 50.24 29.90 -16.50
N ALA A 12 50.28 29.05 -15.46
CA ALA A 12 49.66 27.71 -15.47
C ALA A 12 48.15 27.86 -15.37
N LEU A 13 47.44 27.62 -16.46
CA LEU A 13 46.01 27.44 -16.49
C LEU A 13 45.64 26.13 -15.77
N VAL A 14 45.20 26.21 -14.51
CA VAL A 14 44.58 25.07 -13.79
C VAL A 14 43.18 24.93 -14.31
N THR A 15 42.95 24.01 -15.22
CA THR A 15 41.59 23.57 -15.63
C THR A 15 41.06 22.65 -14.54
N GLY A 16 40.40 23.23 -13.54
CA GLY A 16 39.64 22.47 -12.54
C GLY A 16 38.43 21.81 -13.22
N THR A 17 38.44 20.50 -13.30
CA THR A 17 37.25 19.73 -13.64
C THR A 17 36.23 19.89 -12.49
N MET A 18 35.19 20.65 -12.76
CA MET A 18 34.08 20.82 -11.84
C MET A 18 33.32 19.48 -11.84
N GLN A 19 33.62 18.60 -10.85
CA GLN A 19 32.82 17.42 -10.59
C GLN A 19 31.47 17.91 -10.08
N ALA A 20 30.42 17.63 -10.86
CA ALA A 20 29.06 17.87 -10.43
C ALA A 20 28.80 17.07 -9.14
N ALA A 21 28.45 17.76 -8.07
CA ALA A 21 28.04 17.12 -6.84
C ALA A 21 26.87 16.18 -7.15
N PRO A 22 26.81 14.96 -6.58
CA PRO A 22 25.68 14.07 -6.77
C PRO A 22 24.43 14.81 -6.32
N SER A 23 23.41 14.86 -7.16
CA SER A 23 22.12 15.48 -6.86
C SER A 23 21.47 14.72 -5.70
N GLY A 24 21.74 15.16 -4.48
CA GLY A 24 21.29 14.54 -3.26
C GLY A 24 19.78 14.73 -3.08
N ARG A 25 18.97 13.97 -3.78
CA ARG A 25 17.61 13.72 -3.34
C ARG A 25 17.69 12.95 -2.03
N LEU A 26 17.02 13.47 -1.00
CA LEU A 26 16.86 12.73 0.24
C LEU A 26 16.23 11.36 -0.07
N PRO A 27 16.73 10.27 0.52
CA PRO A 27 16.19 8.95 0.28
C PRO A 27 14.70 8.91 0.66
N ILE A 28 13.87 8.36 -0.21
CA ILE A 28 12.44 8.17 0.05
C ILE A 28 12.31 6.99 1.01
N PRO A 29 11.70 7.14 2.20
CA PRO A 29 11.55 6.03 3.13
C PRO A 29 10.86 4.83 2.49
N GLY A 30 11.44 3.63 2.66
CA GLY A 30 10.91 2.38 2.14
C GLY A 30 11.33 2.04 0.72
N ILE A 31 12.12 2.91 0.06
CA ILE A 31 12.79 2.59 -1.21
C ILE A 31 14.17 2.02 -0.87
N GLN A 32 14.46 0.84 -1.38
CA GLN A 32 15.68 0.09 -1.09
C GLN A 32 16.61 0.08 -2.30
N GLY A 33 17.66 0.91 -2.24
CA GLY A 33 18.56 1.09 -3.38
C GLY A 33 17.97 1.95 -4.48
N ASP A 34 18.01 1.46 -5.72
CA ASP A 34 17.40 2.13 -6.86
C ASP A 34 15.88 1.88 -6.87
N ASP A 35 15.10 2.94 -7.06
CA ASP A 35 13.64 2.87 -7.16
C ASP A 35 13.23 2.14 -8.45
N ASP A 36 12.88 0.87 -8.35
CA ASP A 36 12.46 0.04 -9.47
C ASP A 36 10.93 -0.06 -9.65
N ARG A 37 10.17 0.72 -8.88
CA ARG A 37 8.72 0.83 -9.04
C ARG A 37 8.37 1.37 -10.42
N THR A 38 7.46 0.71 -11.10
CA THR A 38 6.92 1.12 -12.39
C THR A 38 5.49 1.62 -12.26
N LEU A 39 5.10 2.60 -13.11
CA LEU A 39 3.71 3.04 -13.19
C LEU A 39 2.89 2.01 -13.95
N GLU A 40 1.81 1.51 -13.32
CA GLU A 40 0.89 0.60 -14.00
C GLU A 40 -0.15 1.40 -14.80
N GLN A 41 -0.16 1.19 -16.10
CA GLN A 41 -1.07 1.90 -17.03
C GLN A 41 -2.40 1.18 -17.21
N ARG A 42 -2.43 -0.14 -16.99
CA ARG A 42 -3.61 -0.97 -17.16
C ARG A 42 -4.52 -0.88 -15.94
N THR A 43 -5.81 -0.90 -16.21
CA THR A 43 -6.85 -0.99 -15.18
C THR A 43 -7.63 -2.31 -15.27
N THR A 44 -7.20 -3.23 -16.15
CA THR A 44 -7.72 -4.60 -16.23
C THR A 44 -7.25 -5.41 -15.02
N TYR A 45 -7.85 -6.58 -14.82
CA TYR A 45 -7.44 -7.52 -13.77
C TYR A 45 -5.91 -7.85 -13.85
N PRO A 46 -5.20 -7.88 -12.73
CA PRO A 46 -5.66 -7.69 -11.34
C PRO A 46 -5.67 -6.22 -10.88
N TRP A 47 -5.13 -5.31 -11.68
CA TRP A 47 -4.79 -3.94 -11.28
C TRP A 47 -6.02 -3.08 -10.97
N GLY A 48 -7.15 -3.35 -11.66
CA GLY A 48 -8.41 -2.68 -11.40
C GLY A 48 -8.99 -2.95 -10.00
N SER A 49 -8.65 -4.10 -9.42
CA SER A 49 -9.12 -4.50 -8.09
C SER A 49 -8.41 -3.74 -6.97
N ILE A 50 -7.24 -3.15 -7.27
CA ILE A 50 -6.48 -2.33 -6.34
C ILE A 50 -6.96 -0.89 -6.47
N GLY A 51 -7.37 -0.31 -5.36
CA GLY A 51 -7.97 1.01 -5.32
C GLY A 51 -7.29 1.94 -4.32
N ARG A 52 -7.49 3.23 -4.56
CA ARG A 52 -7.10 4.26 -3.62
C ARG A 52 -8.17 4.41 -2.54
N LEU A 53 -7.79 4.26 -1.28
CA LEU A 53 -8.66 4.50 -0.13
C LEU A 53 -8.46 5.95 0.33
N ASN A 54 -9.37 6.81 -0.08
CA ASN A 54 -9.36 8.21 0.30
C ASN A 54 -10.06 8.42 1.64
N ASN A 55 -9.53 9.37 2.39
CA ASN A 55 -10.06 9.81 3.65
C ASN A 55 -10.24 11.32 3.62
N THR A 56 -11.45 11.81 3.88
CA THR A 56 -11.75 13.26 3.89
C THR A 56 -11.09 14.00 5.05
N LEU A 57 -10.57 13.27 6.05
CA LEU A 57 -9.95 13.82 7.25
C LEU A 57 -8.42 13.70 7.27
N GLY A 58 -7.81 13.10 6.25
CA GLY A 58 -6.37 12.84 6.27
C GLY A 58 -5.78 12.29 4.97
N PRO A 59 -4.59 11.68 5.05
CA PRO A 59 -3.93 11.10 3.89
C PRO A 59 -4.69 9.87 3.36
N PHE A 60 -4.39 9.50 2.12
CA PHE A 60 -4.92 8.29 1.52
C PHE A 60 -4.05 7.06 1.84
N CYS A 61 -4.63 5.89 1.64
CA CYS A 61 -4.02 4.57 1.65
C CYS A 61 -4.37 3.80 0.38
N THR A 62 -3.94 2.54 0.33
CA THR A 62 -4.32 1.56 -0.68
C THR A 62 -5.26 0.52 -0.07
N GLY A 63 -6.21 0.02 -0.85
CA GLY A 63 -7.05 -1.13 -0.50
C GLY A 63 -7.24 -2.03 -1.71
N THR A 64 -7.72 -3.24 -1.49
CA THR A 64 -7.95 -4.21 -2.56
C THR A 64 -9.35 -4.82 -2.43
N LEU A 65 -10.08 -4.82 -3.54
CA LEU A 65 -11.40 -5.46 -3.62
C LEU A 65 -11.22 -6.98 -3.52
N ILE A 66 -11.81 -7.60 -2.50
CA ILE A 66 -11.75 -9.05 -2.21
C ILE A 66 -13.11 -9.74 -2.32
N GLY A 67 -14.14 -8.99 -2.59
CA GLY A 67 -15.51 -9.41 -2.81
C GLY A 67 -16.31 -8.26 -3.41
N PRO A 68 -17.53 -8.47 -3.91
CA PRO A 68 -18.31 -7.44 -4.60
C PRO A 68 -18.45 -6.13 -3.81
N ARG A 69 -18.52 -6.24 -2.50
CA ARG A 69 -18.66 -5.11 -1.55
C ARG A 69 -17.61 -5.13 -0.45
N ARG A 70 -16.52 -5.88 -0.60
CA ARG A 70 -15.51 -6.04 0.46
C ARG A 70 -14.14 -5.57 -0.01
N VAL A 71 -13.49 -4.72 0.79
CA VAL A 71 -12.14 -4.21 0.55
C VAL A 71 -11.26 -4.54 1.74
N LEU A 72 -10.12 -5.19 1.48
CA LEU A 72 -9.05 -5.43 2.44
C LEU A 72 -8.07 -4.26 2.44
N THR A 73 -7.67 -3.77 3.61
CA THR A 73 -6.69 -2.70 3.79
C THR A 73 -5.99 -2.81 5.16
N ALA A 74 -5.06 -1.92 5.46
CA ALA A 74 -4.46 -1.82 6.80
C ALA A 74 -5.38 -1.08 7.77
N ALA A 75 -5.49 -1.55 9.01
CA ALA A 75 -6.36 -0.95 10.01
C ALA A 75 -5.94 0.48 10.39
N HIS A 76 -4.62 0.76 10.44
CA HIS A 76 -4.12 2.10 10.75
C HIS A 76 -4.53 3.16 9.71
N CYS A 77 -4.95 2.76 8.51
CA CYS A 77 -5.53 3.65 7.49
C CYS A 77 -6.86 4.27 7.93
N LEU A 78 -7.52 3.62 8.90
CA LEU A 78 -8.81 4.04 9.46
C LEU A 78 -8.64 4.76 10.80
N TRP A 79 -7.40 5.05 11.22
CA TRP A 79 -7.09 5.69 12.48
C TRP A 79 -6.70 7.16 12.31
N ASN A 80 -7.39 8.04 13.01
CA ASN A 80 -7.05 9.46 13.05
C ASN A 80 -6.07 9.74 14.21
N ARG A 81 -4.79 9.91 13.87
CA ARG A 81 -3.71 10.17 14.86
C ARG A 81 -3.87 11.48 15.62
N ARG A 82 -4.66 12.45 15.13
CA ARG A 82 -4.87 13.74 15.81
C ARG A 82 -5.94 13.65 16.88
N THR A 83 -7.01 12.88 16.62
CA THR A 83 -8.13 12.71 17.57
C THR A 83 -7.99 11.46 18.41
N LEU A 84 -7.02 10.58 18.07
CA LEU A 84 -6.83 9.24 18.66
C LEU A 84 -8.12 8.43 18.63
N ASP A 85 -8.81 8.45 17.49
CA ASP A 85 -10.07 7.76 17.30
C ASP A 85 -10.20 7.19 15.88
N TRP A 86 -11.12 6.25 15.70
CA TRP A 86 -11.40 5.63 14.42
C TRP A 86 -12.19 6.57 13.52
N ILE A 87 -11.78 6.61 12.25
CA ILE A 87 -12.41 7.44 11.22
C ILE A 87 -13.81 6.90 10.94
N PRO A 88 -14.87 7.75 10.96
CA PRO A 88 -16.21 7.31 10.60
C PRO A 88 -16.26 6.73 9.19
N PRO A 89 -16.96 5.61 8.95
CA PRO A 89 -17.03 4.98 7.62
C PRO A 89 -17.38 5.94 6.49
N CYS A 90 -18.34 6.87 6.72
CA CYS A 90 -18.77 7.84 5.70
C CYS A 90 -17.71 8.87 5.29
N ALA A 91 -16.58 8.96 5.99
CA ALA A 91 -15.45 9.80 5.60
C ALA A 91 -14.45 9.04 4.70
N LEU A 92 -14.73 7.77 4.41
CA LEU A 92 -13.88 6.89 3.63
C LEU A 92 -14.49 6.61 2.26
N HIS A 93 -13.67 6.71 1.22
CA HIS A 93 -14.03 6.48 -0.17
C HIS A 93 -13.08 5.48 -0.79
N PHE A 94 -13.58 4.44 -1.40
CA PHE A 94 -12.78 3.50 -2.19
C PHE A 94 -12.96 3.76 -3.68
N LEU A 95 -11.85 3.99 -4.38
CA LEU A 95 -11.78 4.25 -5.81
C LEU A 95 -11.00 3.13 -6.49
N ALA A 96 -11.70 2.13 -7.01
CA ALA A 96 -11.12 0.99 -7.71
C ALA A 96 -10.49 1.42 -9.04
N GLY A 97 -9.26 0.94 -9.34
CA GLY A 97 -8.56 1.26 -10.57
C GLY A 97 -8.33 2.76 -10.79
N TYR A 98 -8.10 3.52 -9.71
CA TYR A 98 -7.90 4.97 -9.79
C TYR A 98 -6.68 5.34 -10.65
N ARG A 99 -6.88 6.30 -11.57
CA ARG A 99 -5.82 6.82 -12.44
C ARG A 99 -6.10 8.26 -12.83
N ARG A 100 -5.24 9.20 -12.41
CA ARG A 100 -5.27 10.62 -12.83
C ARG A 100 -6.64 11.30 -12.74
N GLY A 101 -7.35 11.06 -11.63
CA GLY A 101 -8.70 11.61 -11.43
C GLY A 101 -9.84 10.72 -11.90
N SER A 102 -9.59 9.73 -12.78
CA SER A 102 -10.55 8.72 -13.21
C SER A 102 -10.46 7.45 -12.37
N TYR A 103 -11.51 6.66 -12.35
CA TYR A 103 -11.58 5.37 -11.67
C TYR A 103 -12.55 4.43 -12.41
N LEU A 104 -12.38 3.12 -12.24
CA LEU A 104 -13.32 2.14 -12.81
C LEU A 104 -14.64 2.14 -12.04
N ALA A 105 -14.57 2.16 -10.72
CA ALA A 105 -15.73 2.17 -9.84
C ALA A 105 -15.39 2.89 -8.53
N HIS A 106 -16.41 3.45 -7.89
CA HIS A 106 -16.29 4.19 -6.62
C HIS A 106 -17.44 3.81 -5.69
N SER A 107 -17.13 3.70 -4.39
CA SER A 107 -18.14 3.58 -3.35
C SER A 107 -17.70 4.27 -2.07
N LEU A 108 -18.67 4.74 -1.29
CA LEU A 108 -18.49 5.06 0.11
C LEU A 108 -18.32 3.77 0.93
N VAL A 109 -17.66 3.88 2.06
CA VAL A 109 -17.62 2.81 3.04
C VAL A 109 -18.88 2.88 3.91
N ALA A 110 -19.63 1.80 3.95
CA ALA A 110 -20.82 1.67 4.81
C ALA A 110 -20.45 1.31 6.24
N SER A 111 -19.47 0.41 6.39
CA SER A 111 -18.98 -0.07 7.69
C SER A 111 -17.61 -0.71 7.53
N TYR A 112 -16.96 -1.06 8.63
CA TYR A 112 -15.73 -1.85 8.60
C TYR A 112 -15.55 -2.68 9.88
N GLN A 113 -14.76 -3.73 9.75
CA GLN A 113 -14.32 -4.62 10.82
C GLN A 113 -12.81 -4.56 10.94
N LEU A 114 -12.29 -4.64 12.16
CA LEU A 114 -10.87 -4.56 12.48
C LEU A 114 -10.32 -5.93 12.86
N GLY A 115 -9.13 -6.26 12.42
CA GLY A 115 -8.46 -7.53 12.74
C GLY A 115 -8.28 -7.80 14.23
N GLY A 116 -8.18 -6.74 15.03
CA GLY A 116 -8.11 -6.82 16.50
C GLY A 116 -9.47 -6.76 17.21
N GLY A 117 -10.58 -6.69 16.47
CA GLY A 117 -11.94 -6.63 17.04
C GLY A 117 -12.11 -5.50 18.08
N GLN A 118 -12.77 -5.82 19.21
CA GLN A 118 -13.00 -4.84 20.28
C GLN A 118 -11.72 -4.32 20.96
N ALA A 119 -10.66 -5.12 21.05
CA ALA A 119 -9.40 -4.67 21.63
C ALA A 119 -8.78 -3.55 20.80
N ALA A 120 -8.73 -3.69 19.46
CA ALA A 120 -8.27 -2.65 18.57
C ALA A 120 -9.11 -1.38 18.66
N ARG A 121 -10.42 -1.50 18.84
CA ARG A 121 -11.32 -0.34 19.02
C ARG A 121 -10.93 0.54 20.20
N ARG A 122 -10.43 -0.05 21.27
CA ARG A 122 -10.10 0.66 22.52
C ARG A 122 -8.68 1.21 22.54
N SER A 123 -7.73 0.48 21.94
CA SER A 123 -6.28 0.78 22.03
C SER A 123 -5.68 1.35 20.76
N GLY A 124 -6.45 1.42 19.66
CA GLY A 124 -5.94 1.79 18.34
C GLY A 124 -5.25 0.64 17.61
N PRO A 125 -4.60 0.92 16.45
CA PRO A 125 -3.98 -0.10 15.61
C PRO A 125 -2.81 -0.82 16.31
N ASN A 126 -2.73 -2.14 16.12
CA ASN A 126 -1.65 -2.99 16.59
C ASN A 126 -1.01 -3.68 15.37
N PRO A 127 0.32 -3.63 15.15
CA PRO A 127 0.97 -4.22 13.99
C PRO A 127 0.60 -5.69 13.72
N ASN A 128 0.39 -6.49 14.76
CA ASN A 128 0.06 -7.91 14.65
C ASN A 128 -1.38 -8.18 14.16
N GLN A 129 -2.20 -7.16 14.12
CA GLN A 129 -3.62 -7.20 13.77
C GLN A 129 -4.00 -5.98 12.90
N ASP A 130 -3.01 -5.41 12.22
CA ASP A 130 -3.14 -4.17 11.44
C ASP A 130 -3.79 -4.42 10.08
N TRP A 131 -4.95 -5.05 10.08
CA TRP A 131 -5.79 -5.23 8.92
C TRP A 131 -7.24 -4.88 9.23
N ALA A 132 -7.97 -4.49 8.19
CA ALA A 132 -9.39 -4.22 8.25
C ALA A 132 -10.09 -4.64 6.97
N VAL A 133 -11.34 -5.06 7.10
CA VAL A 133 -12.25 -5.28 5.97
C VAL A 133 -13.31 -4.20 5.98
N LEU A 134 -13.38 -3.46 4.88
CA LEU A 134 -14.43 -2.46 4.64
C LEU A 134 -15.60 -3.13 3.93
N THR A 135 -16.82 -2.79 4.36
CA THR A 135 -18.04 -3.07 3.61
C THR A 135 -18.43 -1.82 2.85
N LEU A 136 -18.49 -1.91 1.52
CA LEU A 136 -18.86 -0.81 0.64
C LEU A 136 -20.38 -0.61 0.63
N ALA A 137 -20.81 0.63 0.39
CA ALA A 137 -22.22 0.96 0.21
C ALA A 137 -22.78 0.37 -1.09
N ASP A 138 -21.95 0.33 -2.15
CA ASP A 138 -22.33 -0.14 -3.47
C ASP A 138 -21.59 -1.44 -3.82
N ASP A 139 -22.20 -2.26 -4.69
CA ASP A 139 -21.58 -3.44 -5.28
C ASP A 139 -20.70 -3.00 -6.46
N LEU A 140 -19.39 -3.27 -6.36
CA LEU A 140 -18.42 -2.97 -7.40
C LEU A 140 -18.05 -4.19 -8.25
N GLY A 141 -18.54 -5.38 -7.89
CA GLY A 141 -18.22 -6.64 -8.58
C GLY A 141 -18.62 -6.69 -10.05
N HIS A 142 -19.56 -5.83 -10.46
CA HIS A 142 -19.96 -5.71 -11.86
C HIS A 142 -18.91 -5.02 -12.74
N ALA A 143 -18.14 -4.09 -12.17
CA ALA A 143 -17.14 -3.31 -12.89
C ALA A 143 -15.71 -3.83 -12.66
N VAL A 144 -15.47 -4.51 -11.55
CA VAL A 144 -14.13 -4.90 -11.09
C VAL A 144 -14.18 -6.30 -10.49
N SER A 145 -13.36 -7.21 -11.01
CA SER A 145 -13.24 -8.57 -10.47
C SER A 145 -12.47 -8.55 -9.15
N PRO A 146 -13.01 -9.11 -8.05
CA PRO A 146 -12.28 -9.21 -6.79
C PRO A 146 -11.04 -10.09 -6.90
N LEU A 147 -10.05 -9.84 -6.04
CA LEU A 147 -8.85 -10.66 -5.89
C LEU A 147 -9.03 -11.67 -4.74
N PRO A 148 -8.76 -12.95 -4.95
CA PRO A 148 -8.77 -13.95 -3.91
C PRO A 148 -7.56 -13.79 -2.98
N THR A 149 -7.69 -14.32 -1.77
CA THR A 149 -6.61 -14.38 -0.78
C THR A 149 -6.07 -15.79 -0.63
N LEU A 150 -4.81 -15.92 -0.22
CA LEU A 150 -4.20 -17.20 0.20
C LEU A 150 -3.44 -16.99 1.51
N PRO A 151 -3.32 -18.04 2.33
CA PRO A 151 -2.44 -18.00 3.49
C PRO A 151 -0.99 -17.87 3.04
N LEU A 152 -0.17 -17.24 3.87
CA LEU A 152 1.28 -17.21 3.71
C LEU A 152 1.92 -17.35 5.10
N ASP A 153 2.82 -18.32 5.21
CA ASP A 153 3.69 -18.52 6.37
C ASP A 153 5.04 -19.09 5.92
N SER A 154 5.93 -19.37 6.86
CA SER A 154 7.27 -19.88 6.58
C SER A 154 7.27 -21.24 5.89
N SER A 155 6.25 -22.07 6.11
CA SER A 155 6.14 -23.40 5.50
C SER A 155 5.72 -23.35 4.02
N LEU A 156 4.93 -22.35 3.63
CA LEU A 156 4.40 -22.19 2.26
C LEU A 156 5.35 -21.42 1.34
N LEU A 157 6.27 -20.60 1.92
CA LEU A 157 7.09 -19.66 1.15
C LEU A 157 7.92 -20.35 0.06
N SER A 158 8.55 -21.50 0.34
CA SER A 158 9.37 -22.22 -0.63
C SER A 158 8.53 -22.63 -1.85
N GLY A 159 7.39 -23.29 -1.63
CA GLY A 159 6.52 -23.71 -2.71
C GLY A 159 5.96 -22.55 -3.54
N TYR A 160 5.69 -21.42 -2.91
CA TYR A 160 5.23 -20.22 -3.61
C TYR A 160 6.33 -19.60 -4.49
N ARG A 161 7.58 -19.62 -4.04
CA ARG A 161 8.74 -19.17 -4.85
C ARG A 161 8.99 -20.07 -6.06
N GLU A 162 8.75 -21.38 -5.93
CA GLU A 162 8.90 -22.36 -7.04
C GLU A 162 7.81 -22.20 -8.10
N THR A 163 6.60 -21.82 -7.69
CA THR A 163 5.42 -21.81 -8.57
C THR A 163 5.02 -20.42 -9.05
N GLY A 164 5.59 -19.35 -8.49
CA GLY A 164 5.19 -17.99 -8.80
C GLY A 164 6.21 -16.93 -8.46
N THR A 165 5.78 -15.69 -8.57
CA THR A 165 6.56 -14.49 -8.22
C THR A 165 5.73 -13.56 -7.36
N PHE A 166 6.38 -12.84 -6.45
CA PHE A 166 5.72 -11.83 -5.65
C PHE A 166 5.75 -10.47 -6.36
N VAL A 167 4.64 -9.77 -6.31
CA VAL A 167 4.46 -8.42 -6.86
C VAL A 167 3.69 -7.59 -5.85
N GLN A 168 4.21 -6.41 -5.49
CA GLN A 168 3.46 -5.43 -4.71
C GLN A 168 2.90 -4.37 -5.65
N ALA A 169 1.70 -3.86 -5.37
CA ALA A 169 1.16 -2.72 -6.10
C ALA A 169 0.31 -1.83 -5.19
N GLY A 170 0.53 -0.50 -5.25
CA GLY A 170 -0.17 0.44 -4.40
C GLY A 170 -0.10 1.89 -4.89
N TYR A 171 -0.76 2.77 -4.14
CA TYR A 171 -0.77 4.20 -4.40
C TYR A 171 0.21 4.90 -3.47
N SER A 172 1.41 5.15 -3.97
CA SER A 172 2.46 5.83 -3.22
C SER A 172 2.25 7.33 -3.18
N ARG A 173 2.57 8.00 -2.05
CA ARG A 173 2.38 9.46 -1.89
C ARG A 173 3.21 10.29 -2.86
N ASP A 174 4.38 9.83 -3.23
CA ASP A 174 5.24 10.49 -4.22
C ASP A 174 4.74 10.34 -5.66
N ARG A 175 3.81 9.41 -5.92
CA ARG A 175 3.14 9.14 -7.20
C ARG A 175 1.62 8.98 -7.03
N PRO A 176 0.91 9.95 -6.44
CA PRO A 176 -0.43 9.77 -5.85
C PRO A 176 -1.54 9.52 -6.86
N HIS A 177 -1.29 9.77 -8.14
CA HIS A 177 -2.30 9.71 -9.19
C HIS A 177 -2.23 8.46 -10.06
N MET A 178 -1.30 7.56 -9.79
CA MET A 178 -1.08 6.34 -10.56
C MET A 178 -0.81 5.17 -9.60
N LEU A 179 -1.33 4.00 -9.97
CA LEU A 179 -0.90 2.76 -9.33
C LEU A 179 0.59 2.53 -9.64
N THR A 180 1.40 2.32 -8.62
CA THR A 180 2.78 1.86 -8.77
C THR A 180 2.85 0.36 -8.55
N ARG A 181 3.67 -0.31 -9.34
CA ARG A 181 3.93 -1.74 -9.23
C ARG A 181 5.40 -1.96 -8.96
N ASN A 182 5.70 -2.76 -7.95
CA ASN A 182 7.04 -3.28 -7.69
C ASN A 182 7.13 -4.72 -8.21
N PRO A 183 7.80 -4.95 -9.35
CA PRO A 183 7.87 -6.27 -9.98
C PRO A 183 8.90 -7.20 -9.31
N ARG A 184 9.84 -6.64 -8.55
CA ARG A 184 10.89 -7.37 -7.82
C ARG A 184 10.66 -7.28 -6.33
N CYS A 185 9.62 -7.94 -5.89
CA CYS A 185 9.22 -8.04 -4.51
C CYS A 185 9.56 -9.44 -4.00
N ASP A 186 10.16 -9.55 -2.83
CA ASP A 186 10.40 -10.85 -2.20
C ASP A 186 10.11 -10.76 -0.70
N ILE A 187 9.72 -11.88 -0.11
CA ILE A 187 9.53 -12.06 1.32
C ILE A 187 10.87 -12.47 1.92
N LEU A 188 11.40 -11.68 2.84
CA LEU A 188 12.76 -11.88 3.37
C LEU A 188 12.79 -12.75 4.63
N GLY A 189 11.70 -12.78 5.39
CA GLY A 189 11.59 -13.55 6.62
C GLY A 189 10.31 -13.22 7.37
N PHE A 190 10.05 -14.00 8.41
CA PHE A 190 8.84 -13.91 9.22
C PHE A 190 9.15 -13.60 10.67
N SER A 191 8.14 -13.11 11.37
CA SER A 191 8.15 -12.88 12.81
C SER A 191 6.74 -12.98 13.37
N ASN A 192 6.64 -12.99 14.69
CA ASN A 192 5.36 -13.01 15.40
C ASN A 192 4.44 -14.17 14.95
N ASP A 193 4.95 -15.40 15.06
CA ASP A 193 4.24 -16.60 14.64
C ASP A 193 3.78 -16.54 13.17
N ASP A 194 4.68 -16.09 12.31
CA ASP A 194 4.49 -15.91 10.85
C ASP A 194 3.37 -14.92 10.46
N ARG A 195 2.81 -14.17 11.40
CA ARG A 195 1.80 -13.14 11.11
C ARG A 195 2.40 -11.91 10.44
N LEU A 196 3.67 -11.63 10.71
CA LEU A 196 4.40 -10.53 10.10
C LEU A 196 5.51 -11.07 9.20
N ALA A 197 5.71 -10.40 8.07
CA ALA A 197 6.82 -10.65 7.17
C ALA A 197 7.60 -9.36 6.90
N GLN A 198 8.93 -9.47 6.78
CA GLN A 198 9.75 -8.45 6.13
C GLN A 198 9.78 -8.72 4.63
N HIS A 199 9.76 -7.66 3.82
CA HIS A 199 9.80 -7.77 2.37
C HIS A 199 10.74 -6.75 1.73
N ALA A 200 11.19 -7.06 0.52
CA ALA A 200 12.09 -6.24 -0.29
C ALA A 200 11.37 -5.36 -1.31
N CYS A 201 10.04 -5.28 -1.26
CA CYS A 201 9.31 -4.41 -2.17
C CYS A 201 9.54 -2.95 -1.81
N ASP A 202 9.81 -2.11 -2.79
CA ASP A 202 9.82 -0.67 -2.64
C ASP A 202 8.41 -0.16 -2.36
N ALA A 203 8.16 0.24 -1.13
CA ALA A 203 6.85 0.73 -0.69
C ALA A 203 7.03 1.89 0.28
N THR A 204 6.30 2.97 0.07
CA THR A 204 6.42 4.19 0.86
C THR A 204 5.07 4.63 1.44
N PHE A 205 4.99 5.85 1.96
CA PHE A 205 3.72 6.39 2.46
C PHE A 205 2.64 6.36 1.38
N GLY A 206 1.44 5.94 1.74
CA GLY A 206 0.31 5.74 0.83
C GLY A 206 0.14 4.29 0.36
N ASP A 207 1.24 3.52 0.33
CA ASP A 207 1.20 2.07 0.04
C ASP A 207 0.61 1.24 1.19
N SER A 208 0.36 1.83 2.35
CA SER A 208 -0.31 1.15 3.47
C SER A 208 -1.61 0.48 3.01
N GLY A 209 -1.77 -0.83 3.30
CA GLY A 209 -2.88 -1.66 2.86
C GLY A 209 -2.74 -2.20 1.43
N SER A 210 -1.64 -1.88 0.71
CA SER A 210 -1.39 -2.44 -0.61
C SER A 210 -1.12 -3.95 -0.55
N PRO A 211 -1.64 -4.73 -1.50
CA PRO A 211 -1.43 -6.16 -1.52
C PRO A 211 0.00 -6.51 -1.96
N ILE A 212 0.55 -7.55 -1.35
CA ILE A 212 1.60 -8.37 -1.93
C ILE A 212 0.90 -9.55 -2.58
N LEU A 213 1.03 -9.64 -3.88
CA LEU A 213 0.38 -10.64 -4.72
C LEU A 213 1.35 -11.77 -5.03
N LEU A 214 0.91 -13.00 -4.90
CA LEU A 214 1.51 -14.16 -5.54
C LEU A 214 0.94 -14.25 -6.96
N ARG A 215 1.80 -14.13 -7.96
CA ARG A 215 1.46 -14.34 -9.36
C ARG A 215 1.88 -15.73 -9.79
N GLN A 216 0.92 -16.53 -10.25
CA GLN A 216 1.13 -17.88 -10.80
C GLN A 216 0.49 -17.94 -12.20
N GLY A 217 1.31 -17.78 -13.25
CA GLY A 217 0.80 -17.56 -14.60
C GLY A 217 -0.03 -16.29 -14.70
N ASP A 218 -1.31 -16.41 -15.02
CA ASP A 218 -2.27 -15.30 -15.09
C ASP A 218 -3.13 -15.16 -13.82
N ALA A 219 -2.96 -16.05 -12.85
CA ALA A 219 -3.64 -15.97 -11.57
C ALA A 219 -2.88 -15.09 -10.59
N TYR A 220 -3.62 -14.32 -9.81
CA TYR A 220 -3.10 -13.44 -8.76
C TYR A 220 -3.86 -13.66 -7.46
N HIS A 221 -3.11 -13.83 -6.36
CA HIS A 221 -3.67 -14.04 -5.03
C HIS A 221 -3.02 -13.08 -4.04
N ILE A 222 -3.79 -12.47 -3.17
CA ILE A 222 -3.28 -11.66 -2.07
C ILE A 222 -2.71 -12.61 -1.02
N VAL A 223 -1.41 -12.55 -0.76
CA VAL A 223 -0.73 -13.36 0.27
C VAL A 223 -0.28 -12.54 1.47
N ALA A 224 -0.20 -11.22 1.33
CA ALA A 224 0.09 -10.30 2.41
C ALA A 224 -0.39 -8.88 2.06
N ILE A 225 -0.45 -8.00 3.07
CA ILE A 225 -0.67 -6.55 2.87
C ILE A 225 0.46 -5.76 3.52
N HIS A 226 0.96 -4.75 2.81
CA HIS A 226 1.96 -3.83 3.36
C HIS A 226 1.36 -2.97 4.46
N ILE A 227 2.03 -2.90 5.62
CA ILE A 227 1.56 -2.13 6.78
C ILE A 227 2.56 -1.07 7.25
N GLY A 228 3.78 -1.08 6.74
CA GLY A 228 4.77 -0.08 7.16
C GLY A 228 6.20 -0.43 6.80
N ILE A 229 7.13 0.34 7.39
CA ILE A 229 8.56 0.23 7.17
C ILE A 229 9.25 0.05 8.53
N ASP A 230 10.14 -0.92 8.62
CA ASP A 230 11.05 -1.06 9.78
C ASP A 230 12.10 0.04 9.74
N ASN A 231 12.02 0.98 10.66
CA ASN A 231 12.93 2.14 10.73
C ASN A 231 14.40 1.78 10.93
N ARG A 232 14.71 0.57 11.41
CA ARG A 232 16.10 0.13 11.63
C ARG A 232 16.73 -0.41 10.37
N THR A 233 15.94 -1.11 9.54
CA THR A 233 16.44 -1.80 8.34
C THR A 233 16.04 -1.10 7.05
N GLY A 234 15.08 -0.19 7.09
CA GLY A 234 14.47 0.42 5.92
C GLY A 234 13.56 -0.53 5.13
N ARG A 235 13.44 -1.79 5.56
CA ARG A 235 12.66 -2.82 4.86
C ARG A 235 11.17 -2.67 5.11
N GLY A 236 10.38 -3.07 4.13
CA GLY A 236 8.93 -3.12 4.28
C GLY A 236 8.50 -4.20 5.28
N VAL A 237 7.41 -3.91 5.97
CA VAL A 237 6.72 -4.84 6.87
C VAL A 237 5.33 -5.10 6.32
N ALA A 238 4.97 -6.36 6.22
CA ALA A 238 3.66 -6.80 5.78
C ALA A 238 2.98 -7.69 6.84
N LEU A 239 1.67 -7.63 6.88
CA LEU A 239 0.84 -8.61 7.57
C LEU A 239 0.52 -9.73 6.59
N THR A 240 0.82 -10.97 6.95
CA THR A 240 0.69 -12.13 6.07
C THR A 240 -0.75 -12.63 5.97
N GLY A 241 -1.05 -13.40 4.94
CA GLY A 241 -2.33 -14.06 4.76
C GLY A 241 -2.71 -14.96 5.94
N LYS A 242 -1.75 -15.53 6.66
CA LYS A 242 -2.00 -16.28 7.91
C LYS A 242 -2.77 -15.48 8.94
N ALA A 243 -2.61 -14.16 8.96
CA ALA A 243 -3.28 -13.31 9.93
C ALA A 243 -4.75 -13.04 9.63
N PHE A 244 -5.18 -13.09 8.36
CA PHE A 244 -6.53 -12.67 7.96
C PHE A 244 -7.30 -13.68 7.08
N HIS A 245 -6.64 -14.58 6.37
CA HIS A 245 -7.28 -15.45 5.39
C HIS A 245 -8.38 -16.34 6.01
N GLY A 246 -8.07 -17.08 7.08
CA GLY A 246 -9.06 -17.95 7.73
C GLY A 246 -10.25 -17.18 8.34
N TRP A 247 -10.06 -15.92 8.71
CA TRP A 247 -11.15 -15.08 9.16
C TRP A 247 -12.03 -14.64 7.98
N LEU A 248 -11.42 -14.37 6.80
CA LEU A 248 -12.15 -14.01 5.59
C LEU A 248 -13.00 -15.18 5.07
N GLU A 249 -12.51 -16.40 5.12
CA GLU A 249 -13.28 -17.61 4.76
C GLU A 249 -14.54 -17.74 5.63
N GLN A 250 -14.43 -17.51 6.94
CA GLN A 250 -15.58 -17.53 7.86
C GLN A 250 -16.61 -16.43 7.56
N LEU A 251 -16.19 -15.28 7.02
CA LEU A 251 -17.12 -14.24 6.61
C LEU A 251 -17.93 -14.58 5.37
N GLU A 252 -17.41 -15.45 4.50
CA GLU A 252 -18.13 -15.90 3.31
C GLU A 252 -19.23 -16.89 3.69
N GLU A 253 -19.04 -17.65 4.78
CA GLU A 253 -20.00 -18.64 5.28
C GLU A 253 -21.06 -18.04 6.22
N ALA A 254 -20.79 -16.92 6.88
CA ALA A 254 -21.66 -16.27 7.84
C ALA A 254 -22.25 -14.97 7.29
N ASP A 255 -23.57 -14.81 7.41
CA ASP A 255 -24.20 -13.48 7.34
C ASP A 255 -23.56 -12.58 8.42
N PRO A 256 -23.02 -11.38 8.06
CA PRO A 256 -22.10 -10.64 8.92
C PRO A 256 -22.78 -9.99 10.12
N GLY A 257 -23.13 -10.80 11.11
CA GLY A 257 -23.54 -10.36 12.44
C GLY A 257 -22.38 -9.87 13.33
N GLY A 258 -21.16 -9.76 12.79
CA GLY A 258 -19.98 -9.27 13.49
C GLY A 258 -20.11 -7.79 13.86
N GLU A 259 -19.55 -7.43 15.01
CA GLU A 259 -19.63 -6.09 15.59
C GLU A 259 -18.96 -5.05 14.67
N THR A 260 -19.80 -4.37 13.91
CA THR A 260 -19.43 -3.46 12.82
C THR A 260 -19.42 -2.02 13.35
N ILE A 261 -18.44 -1.21 13.02
CA ILE A 261 -18.51 0.25 13.21
C ILE A 261 -19.56 0.76 12.24
N LYS A 262 -20.75 1.08 12.78
CA LYS A 262 -21.95 1.39 11.97
C LYS A 262 -21.84 2.71 11.24
N ALA A 263 -22.48 2.70 10.08
CA ALA A 263 -22.61 3.81 9.16
C ALA A 263 -23.03 5.13 9.82
N CYS A 264 -22.50 6.22 9.28
CA CYS A 264 -23.07 7.55 9.48
C CYS A 264 -24.50 7.57 8.98
N ARG A 265 -25.41 8.18 9.72
CA ARG A 265 -26.76 8.50 9.20
C ARG A 265 -26.58 9.37 7.96
N ARG A 266 -27.21 8.99 6.84
CA ARG A 266 -27.21 9.77 5.61
C ARG A 266 -27.61 11.21 5.92
N ARG A 267 -26.65 12.13 5.97
CA ARG A 267 -26.90 13.53 5.62
C ARG A 267 -26.79 13.57 4.11
N SER A 268 -27.78 14.17 3.45
CA SER A 268 -27.82 14.37 2.01
C SER A 268 -26.44 14.68 1.46
N ALA A 269 -25.98 13.84 0.53
CA ALA A 269 -24.68 13.96 -0.10
C ALA A 269 -24.55 15.34 -0.75
N LEU A 270 -23.58 16.12 -0.30
CA LEU A 270 -23.08 17.23 -1.12
C LEU A 270 -22.36 16.60 -2.31
N PRO A 271 -22.68 17.01 -3.55
CA PRO A 271 -21.97 16.51 -4.72
C PRO A 271 -20.48 16.90 -4.62
N TRP A 272 -19.62 15.97 -4.95
CA TRP A 272 -18.20 16.26 -5.15
C TRP A 272 -18.04 17.28 -6.27
N PRO A 273 -17.16 18.27 -6.14
CA PRO A 273 -16.82 19.12 -7.26
C PRO A 273 -16.26 18.23 -8.37
N SER A 274 -16.90 18.23 -9.52
CA SER A 274 -16.37 17.71 -10.78
C SER A 274 -15.00 18.34 -11.03
N ALA A 275 -14.00 17.49 -11.34
CA ALA A 275 -12.62 17.88 -11.63
C ALA A 275 -12.53 18.77 -12.87
#